data_81dfecc1ff8805bef3e011e503e5e909
#
_entry.id   81dfecc1ff8805bef3e011e503e5e909
#
_cell.length_a   1.000
_cell.length_b   1.000
_cell.length_c   1.000
_cell.angle_alpha   90.00
_cell.angle_beta   90.00
_cell.angle_gamma   90.00
#
_symmetry.space_group_name_H-M   'P 1'
#
loop_
_entity.id
_entity.type
_entity.pdbx_description
1 polymer ?
#
loop_
_entity_poly.entity_id
_entity_poly.type
_entity_poly.pdbx_seq_one_letter_code
_entity_poly.pdbx_strand_id
1 'polypeptide(L)'
;LALTCGLIGLPLVGKTTLFNLLTCAGAETSNFAGRTKTNVHTAGIPDARLDFLAGLYHPRKYTPAALEVIDVPGLSRGSGAAFLAAVREVDALIHVVRAFRSDTVLHVEENLNPARDLENVDAELILADLQVVETRLERITAGKKIKGETLVEQAALQRCQATLEAGQPLREADLAGEEWQAVRSLGFLTVKPALVVVNIDEDQLHQSSYPFEAELQQYASARNIPVLTICAQVETEIASLEADERSSFLEAMEIAEPGINRVAQAMYSRLGLISFLTAGEDEVRAWTIRAGTPARTAAGKVHSDIERGFIRAEVVNYDDLARLGDLGKVKEKGLARLEGKEYIVQDGDIINFRFNV
;
A
#
# COMPACT_ATOMS: atom_id res chain seq x y z
N LEU A 1 -12.56 -6.63 -6.52
CA LEU A 1 -11.97 -5.33 -6.88
C LEU A 1 -10.50 -5.38 -6.49
N ALA A 2 -9.61 -4.87 -7.33
CA ALA A 2 -8.23 -4.63 -6.97
C ALA A 2 -8.20 -3.52 -5.91
N LEU A 3 -7.25 -3.60 -4.95
CA LEU A 3 -7.05 -2.54 -3.97
C LEU A 3 -6.16 -1.46 -4.56
N THR A 4 -6.50 -0.21 -4.25
CA THR A 4 -5.88 0.99 -4.83
C THR A 4 -5.08 1.76 -3.81
N CYS A 5 -3.88 2.22 -4.20
CA CYS A 5 -3.02 3.08 -3.40
C CYS A 5 -2.89 4.46 -4.04
N GLY A 6 -3.17 5.52 -3.29
CA GLY A 6 -2.99 6.89 -3.74
C GLY A 6 -1.65 7.47 -3.31
N LEU A 7 -0.88 8.01 -4.26
CA LEU A 7 0.28 8.83 -3.97
C LEU A 7 -0.17 10.25 -3.64
N ILE A 8 -0.05 10.65 -2.38
CA ILE A 8 -0.45 11.97 -1.88
C ILE A 8 0.76 12.80 -1.44
N GLY A 9 0.56 14.08 -1.23
CA GLY A 9 1.57 15.04 -0.74
C GLY A 9 1.49 16.36 -1.47
N LEU A 10 2.37 17.29 -1.11
CA LEU A 10 2.46 18.61 -1.73
C LEU A 10 2.88 18.51 -3.21
N PRO A 11 2.69 19.56 -4.03
CA PRO A 11 3.27 19.62 -5.36
C PRO A 11 4.80 19.53 -5.34
N LEU A 12 5.38 18.97 -6.40
CA LEU A 12 6.84 18.94 -6.64
C LEU A 12 7.68 18.15 -5.62
N VAL A 13 7.05 17.22 -4.87
CA VAL A 13 7.74 16.31 -3.93
C VAL A 13 8.27 15.03 -4.58
N GLY A 14 7.97 14.78 -5.87
CA GLY A 14 8.39 13.60 -6.62
C GLY A 14 7.32 12.50 -6.74
N LYS A 15 6.02 12.79 -6.48
CA LYS A 15 4.93 11.80 -6.61
C LYS A 15 4.87 11.12 -7.97
N THR A 16 4.88 11.90 -9.06
CA THR A 16 4.80 11.36 -10.42
C THR A 16 6.05 10.55 -10.78
N THR A 17 7.23 10.94 -10.30
CA THR A 17 8.45 10.13 -10.44
C THR A 17 8.30 8.80 -9.74
N LEU A 18 7.82 8.80 -8.49
CA LEU A 18 7.57 7.59 -7.73
C LEU A 18 6.48 6.72 -8.38
N PHE A 19 5.43 7.34 -8.93
CA PHE A 19 4.41 6.64 -9.69
C PHE A 19 4.99 5.90 -10.90
N ASN A 20 5.83 6.58 -11.69
CA ASN A 20 6.48 5.98 -12.85
C ASN A 20 7.39 4.81 -12.46
N LEU A 21 8.13 4.95 -11.38
CA LEU A 21 9.00 3.90 -10.85
C LEU A 21 8.20 2.67 -10.37
N LEU A 22 7.11 2.89 -9.63
CA LEU A 22 6.25 1.80 -9.13
C LEU A 22 5.54 1.04 -10.25
N THR A 23 5.12 1.75 -11.29
CA THR A 23 4.22 1.21 -12.32
C THR A 23 4.90 0.92 -13.64
N CYS A 24 6.18 1.24 -13.78
CA CYS A 24 6.91 1.23 -15.05
C CYS A 24 6.18 2.03 -16.14
N ALA A 25 5.42 3.06 -15.74
CA ALA A 25 4.67 3.92 -16.65
C ALA A 25 5.50 5.13 -17.07
N GLY A 26 5.16 5.71 -18.23
CA GLY A 26 5.82 6.90 -18.76
C GLY A 26 4.97 8.17 -18.56
N ALA A 27 4.35 8.36 -17.40
CA ALA A 27 3.60 9.58 -17.13
C ALA A 27 4.52 10.81 -17.10
N GLU A 28 4.09 11.91 -17.72
CA GLU A 28 4.90 13.13 -17.79
C GLU A 28 5.18 13.71 -16.39
N THR A 29 6.44 13.93 -16.08
CA THR A 29 6.87 14.66 -14.88
C THR A 29 6.93 16.16 -15.21
N SER A 30 6.44 17.01 -14.31
CA SER A 30 6.44 18.46 -14.49
C SER A 30 7.20 19.13 -13.35
N ASN A 31 8.03 20.10 -13.69
CA ASN A 31 8.71 20.97 -12.74
C ASN A 31 7.82 22.14 -12.26
N PHE A 32 6.56 22.19 -12.71
CA PHE A 32 5.62 23.26 -12.37
C PHE A 32 4.38 22.68 -11.64
N ALA A 33 3.91 23.40 -10.61
CA ALA A 33 2.67 23.10 -9.93
C ALA A 33 1.47 23.36 -10.86
N GLY A 34 0.48 22.44 -10.93
CA GLY A 34 -0.74 22.69 -11.71
C GLY A 34 -1.35 21.48 -12.42
N ARG A 35 -0.92 20.25 -12.12
CA ARG A 35 -1.46 19.05 -12.74
C ARG A 35 -2.82 18.67 -12.12
N THR A 36 -3.85 18.54 -12.98
CA THR A 36 -5.23 18.18 -12.59
C THR A 36 -5.63 16.77 -13.00
N LYS A 37 -4.82 16.08 -13.80
CA LYS A 37 -5.13 14.70 -14.27
C LYS A 37 -4.62 13.66 -13.29
N THR A 38 -5.48 12.70 -12.98
CA THR A 38 -5.17 11.50 -12.21
C THR A 38 -4.68 10.40 -13.17
N ASN A 39 -3.51 9.82 -12.90
CA ASN A 39 -3.01 8.64 -13.63
C ASN A 39 -3.27 7.41 -12.77
N VAL A 40 -3.71 6.32 -13.41
CA VAL A 40 -3.95 5.03 -12.74
C VAL A 40 -3.18 3.95 -13.51
N HIS A 41 -2.33 3.21 -12.82
CA HIS A 41 -1.60 2.08 -13.38
C HIS A 41 -1.37 0.99 -12.34
N THR A 42 -1.00 -0.20 -12.83
CA THR A 42 -0.71 -1.36 -11.98
C THR A 42 0.78 -1.41 -11.66
N ALA A 43 1.10 -1.57 -10.38
CA ALA A 43 2.45 -1.84 -9.87
C ALA A 43 2.59 -3.33 -9.54
N GLY A 44 3.60 -3.98 -10.07
CA GLY A 44 3.97 -5.34 -9.69
C GLY A 44 4.60 -5.34 -8.29
N ILE A 45 4.30 -6.35 -7.49
CA ILE A 45 4.90 -6.54 -6.16
C ILE A 45 6.06 -7.52 -6.30
N PRO A 46 7.30 -7.08 -6.09
CA PRO A 46 8.47 -7.96 -6.12
C PRO A 46 8.37 -9.03 -5.02
N ASP A 47 8.65 -10.28 -5.40
CA ASP A 47 8.61 -11.41 -4.48
C ASP A 47 9.69 -12.44 -4.83
N ALA A 48 10.76 -12.48 -4.05
CA ALA A 48 11.89 -13.40 -4.25
C ALA A 48 11.45 -14.89 -4.24
N ARG A 49 10.32 -15.19 -3.58
CA ARG A 49 9.77 -16.55 -3.56
C ARG A 49 9.23 -16.94 -4.94
N LEU A 50 8.61 -15.98 -5.62
CA LEU A 50 8.11 -16.18 -6.98
C LEU A 50 9.27 -16.34 -7.98
N ASP A 51 10.34 -15.55 -7.80
CA ASP A 51 11.56 -15.64 -8.62
C ASP A 51 12.24 -17.01 -8.46
N PHE A 52 12.34 -17.50 -7.22
CA PHE A 52 12.85 -18.84 -6.93
C PHE A 52 12.01 -19.93 -7.64
N LEU A 53 10.68 -19.84 -7.57
CA LEU A 53 9.80 -20.78 -8.25
C LEU A 53 9.94 -20.71 -9.77
N ALA A 54 10.11 -19.52 -10.33
CA ALA A 54 10.37 -19.35 -11.76
C ALA A 54 11.68 -19.99 -12.19
N GLY A 55 12.73 -19.86 -11.36
CA GLY A 55 14.01 -20.56 -11.57
C GLY A 55 13.90 -22.08 -11.47
N LEU A 56 12.99 -22.60 -10.65
CA LEU A 56 12.81 -24.05 -10.46
C LEU A 56 11.96 -24.70 -11.55
N TYR A 57 10.88 -24.01 -11.99
CA TYR A 57 9.89 -24.58 -12.92
C TYR A 57 10.07 -24.12 -14.38
N HIS A 58 10.89 -23.10 -14.63
CA HIS A 58 11.09 -22.48 -15.95
C HIS A 58 9.79 -22.24 -16.71
N PRO A 59 8.84 -21.50 -16.11
CA PRO A 59 7.48 -21.37 -16.61
C PRO A 59 7.42 -20.57 -17.91
N ARG A 60 6.39 -20.83 -18.73
CA ARG A 60 6.09 -20.03 -19.92
C ARG A 60 5.62 -18.63 -19.56
N LYS A 61 5.03 -18.46 -18.37
CA LYS A 61 4.47 -17.20 -17.89
C LYS A 61 4.81 -16.96 -16.44
N TYR A 62 5.26 -15.73 -16.16
CA TYR A 62 5.54 -15.21 -14.81
C TYR A 62 4.56 -14.10 -14.48
N THR A 63 3.81 -14.22 -13.38
CA THR A 63 2.78 -13.25 -13.00
C THR A 63 2.92 -12.88 -11.52
N PRO A 64 3.50 -11.72 -11.18
CA PRO A 64 3.61 -11.24 -9.80
C PRO A 64 2.25 -10.80 -9.25
N ALA A 65 2.16 -10.68 -7.94
CA ALA A 65 1.08 -9.94 -7.30
C ALA A 65 1.12 -8.47 -7.74
N ALA A 66 -0.02 -7.79 -7.69
CA ALA A 66 -0.11 -6.43 -8.17
C ALA A 66 -1.05 -5.56 -7.34
N LEU A 67 -0.76 -4.26 -7.29
CA LEU A 67 -1.61 -3.21 -6.73
C LEU A 67 -1.91 -2.16 -7.81
N GLU A 68 -3.08 -1.55 -7.75
CA GLU A 68 -3.35 -0.34 -8.52
C GLU A 68 -2.80 0.88 -7.77
N VAL A 69 -2.06 1.72 -8.48
CA VAL A 69 -1.47 2.95 -7.96
C VAL A 69 -2.08 4.14 -8.69
N ILE A 70 -2.43 5.17 -7.94
CA ILE A 70 -3.05 6.39 -8.43
C ILE A 70 -2.16 7.58 -8.08
N ASP A 71 -1.73 8.34 -9.09
CA ASP A 71 -1.02 9.61 -8.91
C ASP A 71 -2.05 10.71 -8.62
N VAL A 72 -2.22 11.05 -7.34
CA VAL A 72 -3.18 12.05 -6.87
C VAL A 72 -2.61 13.46 -7.09
N PRO A 73 -3.42 14.43 -7.58
CA PRO A 73 -2.99 15.82 -7.65
C PRO A 73 -2.43 16.32 -6.32
N GLY A 74 -1.33 17.10 -6.35
CA GLY A 74 -0.73 17.62 -5.13
C GLY A 74 -1.65 18.60 -4.39
N LEU A 75 -1.63 18.56 -3.07
CA LEU A 75 -2.35 19.52 -2.25
C LEU A 75 -1.72 20.91 -2.41
N SER A 76 -2.46 21.85 -2.97
CA SER A 76 -2.05 23.25 -3.16
C SER A 76 -3.18 24.19 -2.85
N ARG A 77 -2.89 25.48 -2.66
CA ARG A 77 -3.90 26.51 -2.42
C ARG A 77 -4.95 26.50 -3.54
N GLY A 78 -6.21 26.27 -3.20
CA GLY A 78 -7.34 26.21 -4.13
C GLY A 78 -7.58 24.83 -4.80
N SER A 79 -6.73 23.83 -4.60
CA SER A 79 -6.91 22.47 -5.15
C SER A 79 -7.46 21.46 -4.14
N GLY A 80 -7.76 21.85 -2.90
CA GLY A 80 -8.15 20.95 -1.82
C GLY A 80 -9.34 20.04 -2.18
N ALA A 81 -10.37 20.56 -2.84
CA ALA A 81 -11.54 19.76 -3.23
C ALA A 81 -11.20 18.63 -4.22
N ALA A 82 -10.36 18.90 -5.22
CA ALA A 82 -9.92 17.88 -6.20
C ALA A 82 -9.01 16.84 -5.54
N PHE A 83 -8.09 17.28 -4.67
CA PHE A 83 -7.23 16.43 -3.87
C PHE A 83 -8.08 15.47 -3.00
N LEU A 84 -8.99 16.00 -2.18
CA LEU A 84 -9.84 15.20 -1.29
C LEU A 84 -10.76 14.24 -2.07
N ALA A 85 -11.28 14.65 -3.22
CA ALA A 85 -12.07 13.78 -4.08
C ALA A 85 -11.25 12.58 -4.56
N ALA A 86 -10.02 12.80 -5.03
CA ALA A 86 -9.13 11.71 -5.46
C ALA A 86 -8.70 10.81 -4.29
N VAL A 87 -8.44 11.38 -3.10
CA VAL A 87 -8.10 10.61 -1.89
C VAL A 87 -9.27 9.72 -1.45
N ARG A 88 -10.52 10.08 -1.70
CA ARG A 88 -11.69 9.25 -1.37
C ARG A 88 -11.74 7.95 -2.16
N GLU A 89 -11.27 7.95 -3.40
CA GLU A 89 -11.35 6.82 -4.34
C GLU A 89 -10.31 5.70 -4.06
N VAL A 90 -9.32 5.95 -3.20
CA VAL A 90 -8.24 4.99 -2.91
C VAL A 90 -8.46 4.25 -1.58
N ASP A 91 -7.89 3.04 -1.46
CA ASP A 91 -7.99 2.21 -0.26
C ASP A 91 -6.88 2.52 0.76
N ALA A 92 -5.72 3.01 0.30
CA ALA A 92 -4.56 3.32 1.13
C ALA A 92 -3.76 4.49 0.57
N LEU A 93 -2.90 5.08 1.39
CA LEU A 93 -2.17 6.31 1.09
C LEU A 93 -0.65 6.08 1.17
N ILE A 94 0.07 6.47 0.11
CA ILE A 94 1.51 6.65 0.12
C ILE A 94 1.78 8.14 0.17
N HIS A 95 2.12 8.64 1.35
CA HIS A 95 2.37 10.07 1.57
C HIS A 95 3.82 10.38 1.24
N VAL A 96 4.05 11.03 0.10
CA VAL A 96 5.38 11.42 -0.36
C VAL A 96 5.71 12.79 0.19
N VAL A 97 6.83 12.89 0.91
CA VAL A 97 7.37 14.14 1.42
C VAL A 97 8.75 14.42 0.83
N ARG A 98 9.08 15.69 0.62
CA ARG A 98 10.33 16.11 0.04
C ARG A 98 11.35 16.47 1.12
N ALA A 99 12.49 15.80 1.10
CA ALA A 99 13.69 16.20 1.84
C ALA A 99 14.87 16.55 0.93
N PHE A 100 14.81 16.25 -0.37
CA PHE A 100 15.85 16.57 -1.35
C PHE A 100 15.96 18.08 -1.63
N ARG A 101 17.18 18.53 -1.86
CA ARG A 101 17.49 19.89 -2.31
C ARG A 101 17.52 19.94 -3.84
N SER A 102 17.11 21.05 -4.42
CA SER A 102 17.18 21.24 -5.87
C SER A 102 17.10 22.74 -6.18
N ASP A 103 18.00 23.19 -7.03
CA ASP A 103 18.02 24.58 -7.54
C ASP A 103 17.04 24.77 -8.71
N THR A 104 16.61 23.67 -9.34
CA THR A 104 15.73 23.69 -10.52
C THR A 104 14.26 23.42 -10.20
N VAL A 105 13.98 22.76 -9.07
CA VAL A 105 12.63 22.45 -8.62
C VAL A 105 12.32 23.30 -7.39
N LEU A 106 11.46 24.30 -7.55
CA LEU A 106 11.06 25.17 -6.44
C LEU A 106 10.28 24.37 -5.39
N HIS A 107 10.47 24.71 -4.11
CA HIS A 107 9.60 24.19 -3.04
C HIS A 107 8.34 25.08 -2.93
N VAL A 108 7.20 24.46 -2.61
CA VAL A 108 5.92 25.20 -2.50
C VAL A 108 5.93 26.14 -1.30
N GLU A 109 6.59 25.72 -0.22
CA GLU A 109 6.84 26.52 0.98
C GLU A 109 8.25 27.13 0.91
N GLU A 110 8.47 28.24 1.62
CA GLU A 110 9.75 28.98 1.59
C GLU A 110 10.95 28.14 2.04
N ASN A 111 10.73 27.23 2.99
CA ASN A 111 11.79 26.40 3.57
C ASN A 111 11.46 24.92 3.49
N LEU A 112 12.45 24.10 3.20
CA LEU A 112 12.36 22.64 3.20
C LEU A 112 12.19 22.13 4.62
N ASN A 113 11.03 21.51 4.91
CA ASN A 113 10.74 20.87 6.19
C ASN A 113 9.76 19.70 5.97
N PRO A 114 10.27 18.47 5.78
CA PRO A 114 9.44 17.29 5.52
C PRO A 114 8.48 16.94 6.66
N ALA A 115 8.82 17.24 7.92
CA ALA A 115 7.93 16.99 9.06
C ALA A 115 6.71 17.90 9.00
N ARG A 116 6.91 19.22 8.85
CA ARG A 116 5.83 20.20 8.67
C ARG A 116 4.95 19.86 7.45
N ASP A 117 5.56 19.46 6.35
CA ASP A 117 4.84 19.17 5.11
C ASP A 117 3.96 17.91 5.25
N LEU A 118 4.41 16.92 6.01
CA LEU A 118 3.62 15.76 6.42
C LEU A 118 2.42 16.18 7.28
N GLU A 119 2.66 16.99 8.31
CA GLU A 119 1.63 17.48 9.23
C GLU A 119 0.55 18.31 8.50
N ASN A 120 0.95 19.15 7.55
CA ASN A 120 0.03 19.99 6.78
C ASN A 120 -0.96 19.17 5.96
N VAL A 121 -0.50 18.11 5.29
CA VAL A 121 -1.39 17.23 4.51
C VAL A 121 -2.29 16.40 5.43
N ASP A 122 -1.77 15.89 6.54
CA ASP A 122 -2.57 15.16 7.52
C ASP A 122 -3.65 16.06 8.13
N ALA A 123 -3.33 17.31 8.46
CA ALA A 123 -4.30 18.29 8.97
C ALA A 123 -5.46 18.52 7.99
N GLU A 124 -5.18 18.60 6.69
CA GLU A 124 -6.23 18.75 5.67
C GLU A 124 -7.16 17.53 5.62
N LEU A 125 -6.61 16.31 5.76
CA LEU A 125 -7.42 15.09 5.84
C LEU A 125 -8.29 15.05 7.11
N ILE A 126 -7.72 15.46 8.24
CA ILE A 126 -8.42 15.55 9.53
C ILE A 126 -9.58 16.56 9.45
N LEU A 127 -9.34 17.74 8.90
CA LEU A 127 -10.37 18.76 8.73
C LEU A 127 -11.49 18.30 7.80
N ALA A 128 -11.15 17.58 6.73
CA ALA A 128 -12.14 17.02 5.81
C ALA A 128 -13.05 15.98 6.49
N ASP A 129 -12.47 15.10 7.33
CA ASP A 129 -13.24 14.12 8.09
C ASP A 129 -14.09 14.80 9.19
N LEU A 130 -13.54 15.80 9.86
CA LEU A 130 -14.28 16.58 10.88
C LEU A 130 -15.53 17.22 10.28
N GLN A 131 -15.43 17.84 9.10
CA GLN A 131 -16.58 18.41 8.40
C GLN A 131 -17.66 17.37 8.08
N VAL A 132 -17.27 16.13 7.71
CA VAL A 132 -18.23 15.04 7.48
C VAL A 132 -18.93 14.66 8.77
N VAL A 133 -18.19 14.55 9.87
CA VAL A 133 -18.72 14.20 11.21
C VAL A 133 -19.71 15.26 11.68
N GLU A 134 -19.33 16.54 11.65
CA GLU A 134 -20.17 17.66 12.07
C GLU A 134 -21.47 17.72 11.27
N THR A 135 -21.36 17.66 9.93
CA THR A 135 -22.53 17.67 9.04
C THR A 135 -23.48 16.50 9.35
N ARG A 136 -22.94 15.32 9.68
CA ARG A 136 -23.75 14.15 10.02
C ARG A 136 -24.41 14.29 11.39
N LEU A 137 -23.70 14.79 12.40
CA LEU A 137 -24.25 15.07 13.74
C LEU A 137 -25.38 16.11 13.68
N GLU A 138 -25.23 17.20 12.93
CA GLU A 138 -26.27 18.20 12.71
C GLU A 138 -27.52 17.55 12.11
N ARG A 139 -27.41 16.70 11.11
CA ARG A 139 -28.56 15.99 10.50
C ARG A 139 -29.25 15.06 11.48
N ILE A 140 -28.50 14.34 12.32
CA ILE A 140 -29.06 13.48 13.37
C ILE A 140 -29.84 14.33 14.39
N THR A 141 -29.26 15.43 14.84
CA THR A 141 -29.84 16.31 15.84
C THR A 141 -31.12 17.03 15.32
N ALA A 142 -31.15 17.39 14.05
CA ALA A 142 -32.32 17.99 13.39
C ALA A 142 -33.46 16.98 13.16
N GLY A 143 -33.21 15.68 13.25
CA GLY A 143 -34.18 14.60 13.06
C GLY A 143 -35.18 14.51 14.21
N LYS A 144 -36.49 14.35 13.89
CA LYS A 144 -37.57 14.32 14.91
C LYS A 144 -37.67 13.00 15.71
N LYS A 145 -36.99 11.91 15.30
CA LYS A 145 -37.03 10.62 16.00
C LYS A 145 -35.67 9.94 15.89
N ILE A 146 -35.02 9.74 17.02
CA ILE A 146 -33.78 8.97 17.13
C ILE A 146 -34.15 7.50 17.40
N LYS A 147 -33.76 6.59 16.52
CA LYS A 147 -33.90 5.12 16.70
C LYS A 147 -32.64 4.56 17.37
N GLY A 148 -32.70 3.31 17.91
CA GLY A 148 -31.57 2.71 18.61
C GLY A 148 -30.27 2.69 17.81
N GLU A 149 -30.33 2.34 16.52
CA GLU A 149 -29.16 2.36 15.60
C GLU A 149 -28.57 3.78 15.44
N THR A 150 -29.42 4.80 15.41
CA THR A 150 -29.00 6.21 15.32
C THR A 150 -28.29 6.67 16.61
N LEU A 151 -28.61 6.09 17.77
CA LEU A 151 -27.90 6.39 19.02
C LEU A 151 -26.47 5.86 19.01
N VAL A 152 -26.24 4.64 18.48
CA VAL A 152 -24.90 4.06 18.31
C VAL A 152 -24.08 4.90 17.33
N GLU A 153 -24.68 5.28 16.20
CA GLU A 153 -24.04 6.17 15.22
C GLU A 153 -23.67 7.53 15.85
N GLN A 154 -24.57 8.13 16.60
CA GLN A 154 -24.33 9.42 17.25
C GLN A 154 -23.18 9.36 18.26
N ALA A 155 -23.15 8.30 19.10
CA ALA A 155 -22.07 8.10 20.05
C ALA A 155 -20.72 7.89 19.36
N ALA A 156 -20.70 7.09 18.29
CA ALA A 156 -19.51 6.88 17.47
C ALA A 156 -19.01 8.19 16.85
N LEU A 157 -19.91 8.99 16.28
CA LEU A 157 -19.58 10.30 15.69
C LEU A 157 -19.02 11.29 16.71
N GLN A 158 -19.56 11.32 17.94
CA GLN A 158 -19.04 12.18 19.00
C GLN A 158 -17.61 11.81 19.40
N ARG A 159 -17.28 10.50 19.44
CA ARG A 159 -15.90 10.05 19.66
C ARG A 159 -15.01 10.40 18.47
N CYS A 160 -15.48 10.21 17.23
CA CYS A 160 -14.77 10.64 16.04
C CYS A 160 -14.45 12.15 16.10
N GLN A 161 -15.44 12.96 16.46
CA GLN A 161 -15.28 14.41 16.60
C GLN A 161 -14.18 14.75 17.61
N ALA A 162 -14.24 14.19 18.82
CA ALA A 162 -13.24 14.43 19.86
C ALA A 162 -11.83 14.03 19.42
N THR A 163 -11.67 12.90 18.71
CA THR A 163 -10.38 12.45 18.17
C THR A 163 -9.84 13.43 17.13
N LEU A 164 -10.68 13.85 16.18
CA LEU A 164 -10.29 14.78 15.11
C LEU A 164 -9.98 16.20 15.64
N GLU A 165 -10.77 16.70 16.60
CA GLU A 165 -10.51 17.99 17.29
C GLU A 165 -9.21 17.99 18.08
N ALA A 166 -8.77 16.82 18.58
CA ALA A 166 -7.47 16.63 19.18
C ALA A 166 -6.32 16.54 18.16
N GLY A 167 -6.57 16.70 16.86
CA GLY A 167 -5.59 16.59 15.79
C GLY A 167 -5.11 15.15 15.53
N GLN A 168 -5.91 14.15 15.92
CA GLN A 168 -5.60 12.74 15.73
C GLN A 168 -6.42 12.13 14.60
N PRO A 169 -5.82 11.25 13.76
CA PRO A 169 -6.53 10.56 12.69
C PRO A 169 -7.47 9.47 13.25
N LEU A 170 -8.59 9.21 12.59
CA LEU A 170 -9.59 8.24 13.06
C LEU A 170 -9.10 6.78 13.12
N ARG A 171 -7.99 6.43 12.46
CA ARG A 171 -7.36 5.10 12.64
C ARG A 171 -6.84 4.87 14.07
N GLU A 172 -6.72 5.93 14.88
CA GLU A 172 -6.33 5.90 16.29
C GLU A 172 -7.54 6.01 17.24
N ALA A 173 -8.74 6.21 16.69
CA ALA A 173 -9.95 6.31 17.49
C ALA A 173 -10.29 4.97 18.15
N ASP A 174 -10.55 5.02 19.46
CA ASP A 174 -11.01 3.85 20.22
C ASP A 174 -12.53 3.67 20.03
N LEU A 175 -12.90 3.02 18.93
CA LEU A 175 -14.29 2.68 18.59
C LEU A 175 -14.50 1.17 18.64
N ALA A 176 -15.63 0.75 19.27
CA ALA A 176 -16.04 -0.64 19.25
C ALA A 176 -16.46 -1.10 17.83
N GLY A 177 -16.48 -2.40 17.57
CA GLY A 177 -16.80 -2.94 16.25
C GLY A 177 -18.17 -2.50 15.73
N GLU A 178 -19.19 -2.39 16.60
CA GLU A 178 -20.52 -1.89 16.24
C GLU A 178 -20.52 -0.40 15.88
N GLU A 179 -19.72 0.40 16.60
CA GLU A 179 -19.55 1.84 16.34
C GLU A 179 -18.87 2.06 14.98
N TRP A 180 -17.81 1.27 14.68
CA TRP A 180 -17.17 1.31 13.36
C TRP A 180 -18.13 0.93 12.24
N GLN A 181 -18.98 -0.07 12.44
CA GLN A 181 -19.98 -0.46 11.45
C GLN A 181 -20.97 0.67 11.19
N ALA A 182 -21.40 1.39 12.23
CA ALA A 182 -22.38 2.48 12.12
C ALA A 182 -21.85 3.66 11.29
N VAL A 183 -20.54 3.96 11.36
CA VAL A 183 -19.93 5.12 10.66
C VAL A 183 -19.17 4.75 9.38
N ARG A 184 -19.01 3.47 9.09
CA ARG A 184 -18.20 2.96 7.96
C ARG A 184 -18.61 3.55 6.60
N SER A 185 -19.91 3.79 6.39
CA SER A 185 -20.45 4.32 5.13
C SER A 185 -20.09 5.79 4.85
N LEU A 186 -19.53 6.50 5.83
CA LEU A 186 -19.15 7.91 5.69
C LEU A 186 -17.83 8.10 4.92
N GLY A 187 -17.06 7.03 4.72
CA GLY A 187 -15.89 7.05 3.85
C GLY A 187 -14.77 7.98 4.36
N PHE A 188 -14.46 7.92 5.66
CA PHE A 188 -13.40 8.71 6.27
C PHE A 188 -12.05 8.49 5.62
N LEU A 189 -11.28 9.57 5.49
CA LEU A 189 -9.97 9.58 4.86
C LEU A 189 -8.87 9.13 5.82
N THR A 190 -8.97 9.57 7.09
CA THR A 190 -7.94 9.33 8.10
C THR A 190 -7.96 7.93 8.71
N VAL A 191 -8.93 7.07 8.35
CA VAL A 191 -8.92 5.64 8.68
C VAL A 191 -8.07 4.83 7.72
N LYS A 192 -7.74 5.36 6.53
CA LYS A 192 -7.02 4.63 5.50
C LYS A 192 -5.61 4.29 5.98
N PRO A 193 -5.12 3.06 5.71
CA PRO A 193 -3.73 2.72 5.95
C PRO A 193 -2.80 3.70 5.24
N ALA A 194 -1.74 4.13 5.91
CA ALA A 194 -0.79 5.09 5.37
C ALA A 194 0.65 4.59 5.49
N LEU A 195 1.48 5.00 4.55
CA LEU A 195 2.93 4.84 4.50
C LEU A 195 3.54 6.19 4.14
N VAL A 196 4.56 6.64 4.85
CA VAL A 196 5.32 7.83 4.48
C VAL A 196 6.54 7.43 3.66
N VAL A 197 6.74 8.10 2.54
CA VAL A 197 7.94 7.97 1.70
C VAL A 197 8.66 9.31 1.67
N VAL A 198 9.86 9.36 2.27
CA VAL A 198 10.72 10.54 2.26
C VAL A 198 11.62 10.46 1.04
N ASN A 199 11.43 11.41 0.12
CA ASN A 199 12.25 11.53 -1.08
C ASN A 199 13.46 12.44 -0.79
N ILE A 200 14.65 11.84 -0.78
CA ILE A 200 15.94 12.46 -0.47
C ILE A 200 16.78 12.67 -1.74
N ASP A 201 17.87 13.44 -1.64
CA ASP A 201 18.93 13.51 -2.65
C ASP A 201 20.03 12.46 -2.43
N GLU A 202 20.96 12.38 -3.38
CA GLU A 202 22.07 11.41 -3.35
C GLU A 202 23.04 11.67 -2.18
N ASP A 203 23.35 12.93 -1.88
CA ASP A 203 24.19 13.27 -0.74
C ASP A 203 23.59 12.81 0.58
N GLN A 204 22.27 12.98 0.74
CA GLN A 204 21.52 12.51 1.91
C GLN A 204 21.44 10.99 1.97
N LEU A 205 21.40 10.29 0.82
CA LEU A 205 21.46 8.84 0.76
C LEU A 205 22.79 8.31 1.32
N HIS A 206 23.92 8.89 0.89
CA HIS A 206 25.24 8.53 1.41
C HIS A 206 25.42 8.88 2.89
N GLN A 207 24.86 9.99 3.34
CA GLN A 207 24.91 10.40 4.75
C GLN A 207 23.94 9.61 5.63
N SER A 208 23.01 8.85 5.03
CA SER A 208 21.92 8.15 5.72
C SER A 208 21.12 9.07 6.66
N SER A 209 20.95 10.35 6.31
CA SER A 209 20.25 11.35 7.12
C SER A 209 19.71 12.50 6.27
N TYR A 210 18.62 13.13 6.75
CA TYR A 210 18.00 14.28 6.10
C TYR A 210 17.51 15.31 7.15
N PRO A 211 17.24 16.57 6.76
CA PRO A 211 16.76 17.59 7.69
C PRO A 211 15.41 17.23 8.32
N PHE A 212 15.26 17.50 9.62
CA PHE A 212 14.03 17.24 10.40
C PHE A 212 13.62 15.75 10.46
N GLU A 213 14.58 14.84 10.32
CA GLU A 213 14.33 13.40 10.38
C GLU A 213 13.75 12.98 11.73
N ALA A 214 14.33 13.46 12.84
CA ALA A 214 13.90 13.11 14.19
C ALA A 214 12.44 13.53 14.45
N GLU A 215 12.06 14.73 14.05
CA GLU A 215 10.71 15.25 14.19
C GLU A 215 9.71 14.44 13.33
N LEU A 216 10.07 14.14 12.08
CA LEU A 216 9.25 13.34 11.20
C LEU A 216 9.06 11.92 11.74
N GLN A 217 10.12 11.28 12.21
CA GLN A 217 10.06 9.93 12.79
C GLN A 217 9.22 9.92 14.07
N GLN A 218 9.36 10.93 14.92
CA GLN A 218 8.54 11.07 16.13
C GLN A 218 7.05 11.21 15.76
N TYR A 219 6.71 12.06 14.79
CA TYR A 219 5.34 12.27 14.34
C TYR A 219 4.72 10.99 13.76
N ALA A 220 5.47 10.31 12.89
CA ALA A 220 4.99 9.09 12.23
C ALA A 220 4.87 7.92 13.21
N SER A 221 5.85 7.77 14.13
CA SER A 221 5.84 6.71 15.14
C SER A 221 4.68 6.86 16.13
N ALA A 222 4.37 8.09 16.55
CA ALA A 222 3.21 8.37 17.41
C ALA A 222 1.88 7.97 16.76
N ARG A 223 1.83 7.87 15.43
CA ARG A 223 0.66 7.51 14.62
C ARG A 223 0.74 6.12 14.00
N ASN A 224 1.72 5.34 14.41
CA ASN A 224 1.97 3.99 13.87
C ASN A 224 2.00 3.97 12.32
N ILE A 225 2.64 4.99 11.72
CA ILE A 225 2.86 5.09 10.28
C ILE A 225 4.31 4.70 9.98
N PRO A 226 4.57 3.66 9.17
CA PRO A 226 5.93 3.34 8.73
C PRO A 226 6.49 4.45 7.83
N VAL A 227 7.80 4.68 7.94
CA VAL A 227 8.54 5.64 7.13
C VAL A 227 9.60 4.91 6.33
N LEU A 228 9.63 5.14 5.02
CA LEU A 228 10.68 4.68 4.13
C LEU A 228 11.37 5.86 3.47
N THR A 229 12.67 5.76 3.33
CA THR A 229 13.49 6.77 2.65
C THR A 229 13.92 6.23 1.30
N ILE A 230 13.78 7.04 0.24
CA ILE A 230 14.22 6.73 -1.12
C ILE A 230 14.89 7.94 -1.74
N CYS A 231 15.82 7.72 -2.67
CA CYS A 231 16.27 8.73 -3.59
C CYS A 231 15.67 8.45 -4.97
N ALA A 232 14.58 9.15 -5.32
CA ALA A 232 13.86 8.90 -6.56
C ALA A 232 14.72 9.11 -7.82
N GLN A 233 15.77 9.93 -7.74
CA GLN A 233 16.74 10.10 -8.81
C GLN A 233 17.56 8.83 -9.01
N VAL A 234 18.20 8.32 -7.97
CA VAL A 234 18.97 7.06 -8.00
C VAL A 234 18.09 5.87 -8.42
N GLU A 235 16.85 5.80 -7.91
CA GLU A 235 15.89 4.76 -8.33
C GLU A 235 15.57 4.84 -9.84
N THR A 236 15.52 6.05 -10.40
CA THR A 236 15.31 6.24 -11.86
C THR A 236 16.53 5.77 -12.66
N GLU A 237 17.71 6.01 -12.17
CA GLU A 237 18.95 5.51 -12.77
C GLU A 237 18.98 3.98 -12.74
N ILE A 238 18.71 3.37 -11.57
CA ILE A 238 18.63 1.90 -11.42
C ILE A 238 17.61 1.30 -12.39
N ALA A 239 16.43 1.93 -12.54
CA ALA A 239 15.37 1.45 -13.42
C ALA A 239 15.75 1.50 -14.91
N SER A 240 16.67 2.39 -15.30
CA SER A 240 17.14 2.56 -16.68
C SER A 240 18.26 1.59 -17.08
N LEU A 241 18.89 0.92 -16.10
CA LEU A 241 19.99 -0.01 -16.34
C LEU A 241 19.50 -1.38 -16.82
N GLU A 242 20.31 -2.01 -17.69
CA GLU A 242 20.13 -3.42 -18.03
C GLU A 242 20.40 -4.33 -16.81
N ALA A 243 19.87 -5.56 -16.84
CA ALA A 243 19.89 -6.45 -15.68
C ALA A 243 21.30 -6.70 -15.11
N ASP A 244 22.29 -6.89 -15.98
CA ASP A 244 23.68 -7.16 -15.60
C ASP A 244 24.35 -5.92 -14.96
N GLU A 245 24.07 -4.73 -15.50
CA GLU A 245 24.60 -3.46 -15.00
C GLU A 245 23.95 -3.07 -13.67
N ARG A 246 22.65 -3.38 -13.52
CA ARG A 246 21.87 -3.07 -12.31
C ARG A 246 22.46 -3.72 -11.07
N SER A 247 22.86 -4.99 -11.14
CA SER A 247 23.47 -5.71 -10.01
C SER A 247 24.78 -5.06 -9.56
N SER A 248 25.64 -4.71 -10.52
CA SER A 248 26.91 -4.03 -10.24
C SER A 248 26.72 -2.63 -9.67
N PHE A 249 25.71 -1.91 -10.14
CA PHE A 249 25.37 -0.58 -9.63
C PHE A 249 24.86 -0.63 -8.19
N LEU A 250 23.94 -1.54 -7.88
CA LEU A 250 23.42 -1.74 -6.53
C LEU A 250 24.53 -2.09 -5.54
N GLU A 251 25.45 -2.96 -5.94
CA GLU A 251 26.62 -3.34 -5.12
C GLU A 251 27.53 -2.13 -4.87
N ALA A 252 27.84 -1.34 -5.92
CA ALA A 252 28.67 -0.15 -5.81
C ALA A 252 28.07 0.95 -4.92
N MET A 253 26.73 1.06 -4.90
CA MET A 253 25.99 1.99 -4.06
C MET A 253 25.66 1.44 -2.66
N GLU A 254 26.09 0.22 -2.34
CA GLU A 254 25.76 -0.50 -1.10
C GLU A 254 24.24 -0.63 -0.85
N ILE A 255 23.45 -0.71 -1.94
CA ILE A 255 21.99 -0.86 -1.88
C ILE A 255 21.64 -2.34 -2.00
N ALA A 256 21.14 -2.93 -0.91
CA ALA A 256 20.76 -4.34 -0.89
C ALA A 256 19.52 -4.65 -1.76
N GLU A 257 18.57 -3.72 -1.82
CA GLU A 257 17.34 -3.81 -2.61
C GLU A 257 16.88 -2.40 -3.02
N PRO A 258 16.40 -2.20 -4.26
CA PRO A 258 15.82 -0.93 -4.67
C PRO A 258 14.74 -0.45 -3.69
N GLY A 259 14.79 0.83 -3.33
CA GLY A 259 13.84 1.43 -2.38
C GLY A 259 12.40 1.34 -2.87
N ILE A 260 12.20 1.39 -4.18
CA ILE A 260 10.89 1.25 -4.82
C ILE A 260 10.24 -0.11 -4.54
N ASN A 261 11.02 -1.18 -4.49
CA ASN A 261 10.54 -2.52 -4.16
C ASN A 261 10.06 -2.57 -2.70
N ARG A 262 10.84 -1.98 -1.78
CA ARG A 262 10.47 -1.86 -0.37
C ARG A 262 9.17 -1.06 -0.18
N VAL A 263 8.97 0.01 -0.96
CA VAL A 263 7.71 0.79 -0.94
C VAL A 263 6.53 -0.07 -1.39
N ALA A 264 6.65 -0.81 -2.48
CA ALA A 264 5.60 -1.69 -2.99
C ALA A 264 5.24 -2.78 -1.97
N GLN A 265 6.22 -3.47 -1.40
CA GLN A 265 6.04 -4.51 -0.39
C GLN A 265 5.45 -3.98 0.93
N ALA A 266 5.95 -2.83 1.41
CA ALA A 266 5.44 -2.20 2.63
C ALA A 266 3.98 -1.79 2.48
N MET A 267 3.58 -1.24 1.33
CA MET A 267 2.20 -0.86 1.07
C MET A 267 1.29 -2.08 0.96
N TYR A 268 1.77 -3.15 0.30
CA TYR A 268 1.07 -4.43 0.19
C TYR A 268 0.77 -5.02 1.57
N SER A 269 1.78 -5.09 2.42
CA SER A 269 1.65 -5.53 3.82
C SER A 269 0.71 -4.63 4.64
N ARG A 270 0.81 -3.30 4.46
CA ARG A 270 -0.02 -2.32 5.19
C ARG A 270 -1.50 -2.42 4.86
N LEU A 271 -1.85 -2.88 3.65
CA LEU A 271 -3.21 -3.20 3.23
C LEU A 271 -3.73 -4.53 3.83
N GLY A 272 -2.91 -5.25 4.60
CA GLY A 272 -3.23 -6.57 5.13
C GLY A 272 -3.31 -7.63 4.03
N LEU A 273 -2.54 -7.44 2.95
CA LEU A 273 -2.48 -8.38 1.83
C LEU A 273 -1.37 -9.40 2.04
N ILE A 274 -1.63 -10.59 1.56
CA ILE A 274 -0.66 -11.69 1.47
C ILE A 274 -0.77 -12.33 0.09
N SER A 275 0.27 -13.07 -0.29
CA SER A 275 0.31 -13.83 -1.54
C SER A 275 0.37 -15.31 -1.25
N PHE A 276 -0.53 -16.10 -1.84
CA PHE A 276 -0.27 -17.50 -2.06
C PHE A 276 0.22 -17.72 -3.49
N LEU A 277 0.96 -18.79 -3.70
CA LEU A 277 1.67 -19.05 -4.95
C LEU A 277 1.10 -20.30 -5.63
N THR A 278 1.03 -20.28 -6.95
CA THR A 278 0.84 -21.47 -7.77
C THR A 278 2.04 -21.62 -8.68
N ALA A 279 2.55 -22.84 -8.82
CA ALA A 279 3.74 -23.10 -9.59
C ALA A 279 3.57 -24.32 -10.50
N GLY A 280 3.94 -24.14 -11.76
CA GLY A 280 3.93 -25.16 -12.80
C GLY A 280 4.66 -24.69 -14.05
N GLU A 281 4.83 -25.59 -15.04
CA GLU A 281 5.53 -25.28 -16.30
C GLU A 281 4.80 -24.24 -17.16
N ASP A 282 3.47 -24.13 -17.05
CA ASP A 282 2.70 -23.15 -17.81
C ASP A 282 2.77 -21.76 -17.18
N GLU A 283 2.59 -21.67 -15.87
CA GLU A 283 2.61 -20.38 -15.15
C GLU A 283 3.12 -20.55 -13.72
N VAL A 284 3.96 -19.62 -13.30
CA VAL A 284 4.24 -19.33 -11.90
C VAL A 284 3.59 -18.01 -11.56
N ARG A 285 2.73 -18.01 -10.51
CA ARG A 285 1.90 -16.85 -10.21
C ARG A 285 1.71 -16.63 -8.72
N ALA A 286 1.78 -15.36 -8.31
CA ALA A 286 1.38 -14.89 -6.99
C ALA A 286 -0.07 -14.38 -7.04
N TRP A 287 -0.88 -14.85 -6.09
CA TRP A 287 -2.29 -14.52 -5.98
C TRP A 287 -2.53 -13.67 -4.74
N THR A 288 -3.01 -12.46 -4.93
CA THR A 288 -3.30 -11.51 -3.85
C THR A 288 -4.59 -11.87 -3.14
N ILE A 289 -4.52 -12.03 -1.82
CA ILE A 289 -5.66 -12.19 -0.92
C ILE A 289 -5.45 -11.34 0.35
N ARG A 290 -6.51 -11.14 1.13
CA ARG A 290 -6.37 -10.58 2.47
C ARG A 290 -5.89 -11.65 3.46
N ALA A 291 -5.07 -11.27 4.44
CA ALA A 291 -4.75 -12.12 5.56
C ALA A 291 -6.04 -12.61 6.25
N GLY A 292 -6.07 -13.88 6.68
CA GLY A 292 -7.26 -14.48 7.24
C GLY A 292 -8.25 -15.08 6.21
N THR A 293 -7.90 -15.08 4.91
CA THR A 293 -8.76 -15.67 3.86
C THR A 293 -8.73 -17.19 3.92
N PRO A 294 -9.91 -17.89 3.96
CA PRO A 294 -9.99 -19.36 3.89
C PRO A 294 -9.61 -19.89 2.51
N ALA A 295 -9.08 -21.12 2.45
CA ALA A 295 -8.61 -21.78 1.22
C ALA A 295 -9.68 -21.87 0.12
N ARG A 296 -10.96 -22.11 0.45
CA ARG A 296 -12.04 -22.12 -0.52
C ARG A 296 -12.21 -20.75 -1.19
N THR A 297 -12.21 -19.67 -0.41
CA THR A 297 -12.31 -18.30 -0.94
C THR A 297 -11.05 -17.91 -1.74
N ALA A 298 -9.87 -18.35 -1.28
CA ALA A 298 -8.61 -18.18 -2.02
C ALA A 298 -8.66 -18.89 -3.39
N ALA A 299 -9.23 -20.09 -3.47
CA ALA A 299 -9.46 -20.83 -4.71
C ALA A 299 -10.31 -20.05 -5.72
N GLY A 300 -11.26 -19.24 -5.22
CA GLY A 300 -12.09 -18.34 -6.04
C GLY A 300 -11.30 -17.22 -6.73
N LYS A 301 -10.13 -16.86 -6.21
CA LYS A 301 -9.22 -15.92 -6.88
C LYS A 301 -8.59 -16.53 -8.14
N VAL A 302 -8.39 -17.85 -8.14
CA VAL A 302 -7.87 -18.57 -9.31
C VAL A 302 -8.97 -18.72 -10.36
N HIS A 303 -10.11 -19.28 -9.96
CA HIS A 303 -11.30 -19.39 -10.82
C HIS A 303 -12.56 -19.68 -9.98
N SER A 304 -13.70 -19.13 -10.38
CA SER A 304 -14.98 -19.35 -9.69
C SER A 304 -15.42 -20.83 -9.66
N ASP A 305 -15.05 -21.62 -10.68
CA ASP A 305 -15.35 -23.04 -10.72
C ASP A 305 -14.55 -23.83 -9.68
N ILE A 306 -13.28 -23.44 -9.42
CA ILE A 306 -12.46 -24.05 -8.39
C ILE A 306 -13.05 -23.77 -7.01
N GLU A 307 -13.59 -22.58 -6.76
CA GLU A 307 -14.29 -22.26 -5.51
C GLU A 307 -15.56 -23.11 -5.34
N ARG A 308 -16.36 -23.24 -6.40
CA ARG A 308 -17.60 -24.02 -6.36
C ARG A 308 -17.35 -25.50 -6.18
N GLY A 309 -16.39 -26.04 -6.92
CA GLY A 309 -16.03 -27.45 -6.91
C GLY A 309 -14.95 -27.82 -5.89
N PHE A 310 -14.60 -26.94 -4.95
CA PHE A 310 -13.49 -27.13 -4.03
C PHE A 310 -13.61 -28.42 -3.22
N ILE A 311 -12.57 -29.26 -3.28
CA ILE A 311 -12.47 -30.51 -2.52
C ILE A 311 -11.42 -30.38 -1.41
N ARG A 312 -10.17 -30.05 -1.79
CA ARG A 312 -9.02 -29.89 -0.89
C ARG A 312 -8.00 -28.92 -1.49
N ALA A 313 -7.18 -28.32 -0.63
CA ALA A 313 -5.97 -27.62 -1.01
C ALA A 313 -4.76 -28.49 -0.63
N GLU A 314 -3.90 -28.82 -1.58
CA GLU A 314 -2.58 -29.38 -1.31
C GLU A 314 -1.63 -28.21 -1.12
N VAL A 315 -1.17 -28.03 0.12
CA VAL A 315 -0.39 -26.85 0.57
C VAL A 315 1.03 -27.28 0.90
N VAL A 316 1.99 -26.58 0.34
CA VAL A 316 3.42 -26.69 0.65
C VAL A 316 3.91 -25.33 1.14
N ASN A 317 4.64 -25.33 2.26
CA ASN A 317 5.28 -24.11 2.71
C ASN A 317 6.48 -23.79 1.80
N TYR A 318 6.64 -22.49 1.44
CA TYR A 318 7.73 -22.03 0.59
C TYR A 318 9.12 -22.43 1.16
N ASP A 319 9.35 -22.23 2.46
CA ASP A 319 10.66 -22.49 3.08
C ASP A 319 11.02 -23.97 3.01
N ASP A 320 10.04 -24.89 3.10
CA ASP A 320 10.29 -26.33 2.94
C ASP A 320 10.68 -26.67 1.50
N LEU A 321 10.03 -26.06 0.51
CA LEU A 321 10.39 -26.26 -0.89
C LEU A 321 11.75 -25.64 -1.22
N ALA A 322 12.04 -24.43 -0.74
CA ALA A 322 13.33 -23.76 -0.94
C ALA A 322 14.49 -24.57 -0.35
N ARG A 323 14.30 -25.14 0.84
CA ARG A 323 15.30 -25.98 1.51
C ARG A 323 15.57 -27.31 0.79
N LEU A 324 14.54 -27.94 0.21
CA LEU A 324 14.64 -29.25 -0.41
C LEU A 324 14.90 -29.20 -1.92
N GLY A 325 14.59 -28.08 -2.55
CA GLY A 325 14.81 -27.82 -3.98
C GLY A 325 13.93 -28.63 -4.93
N ASP A 326 13.02 -29.45 -4.41
CA ASP A 326 12.18 -30.34 -5.22
C ASP A 326 10.86 -30.68 -4.51
N LEU A 327 9.74 -30.58 -5.23
CA LEU A 327 8.41 -30.85 -4.69
C LEU A 327 8.20 -32.35 -4.37
N GLY A 328 8.83 -33.24 -5.12
CA GLY A 328 8.80 -34.69 -4.86
C GLY A 328 9.39 -35.00 -3.49
N LYS A 329 10.55 -34.43 -3.18
CA LYS A 329 11.21 -34.59 -1.87
C LYS A 329 10.37 -34.01 -0.72
N VAL A 330 9.65 -32.89 -0.97
CA VAL A 330 8.72 -32.32 0.02
C VAL A 330 7.59 -33.32 0.32
N LYS A 331 7.03 -33.94 -0.73
CA LYS A 331 5.97 -34.96 -0.58
C LYS A 331 6.46 -36.23 0.10
N GLU A 332 7.64 -36.73 -0.27
CA GLU A 332 8.25 -37.93 0.36
C GLU A 332 8.49 -37.73 1.86
N LYS A 333 8.82 -36.50 2.28
CA LYS A 333 9.00 -36.15 3.69
C LYS A 333 7.68 -35.84 4.44
N GLY A 334 6.53 -35.95 3.77
CA GLY A 334 5.22 -35.67 4.36
C GLY A 334 4.97 -34.20 4.71
N LEU A 335 5.70 -33.27 4.10
CA LEU A 335 5.58 -31.83 4.35
C LEU A 335 4.50 -31.18 3.47
N ALA A 336 3.98 -31.88 2.46
CA ALA A 336 2.81 -31.47 1.70
C ALA A 336 1.55 -31.83 2.49
N ARG A 337 0.77 -30.81 2.86
CA ARG A 337 -0.45 -30.94 3.66
C ARG A 337 -1.69 -30.93 2.79
N LEU A 338 -2.71 -31.72 3.15
CA LEU A 338 -4.02 -31.70 2.50
C LEU A 338 -5.00 -30.98 3.42
N GLU A 339 -5.29 -29.74 3.08
CA GLU A 339 -6.10 -28.83 3.89
C GLU A 339 -7.56 -28.76 3.40
N GLY A 340 -8.47 -28.50 4.35
CA GLY A 340 -9.89 -28.32 4.09
C GLY A 340 -10.26 -26.90 3.68
N LYS A 341 -11.55 -26.69 3.43
CA LYS A 341 -12.10 -25.41 2.97
C LYS A 341 -11.90 -24.23 3.93
N GLU A 342 -11.81 -24.51 5.24
CA GLU A 342 -11.67 -23.48 6.30
C GLU A 342 -10.20 -23.22 6.68
N TYR A 343 -9.23 -23.85 6.01
CA TYR A 343 -7.82 -23.58 6.23
C TYR A 343 -7.53 -22.11 5.92
N ILE A 344 -6.93 -21.41 6.86
CA ILE A 344 -6.53 -20.01 6.68
C ILE A 344 -5.19 -19.97 5.96
N VAL A 345 -5.22 -19.52 4.72
CA VAL A 345 -4.05 -19.43 3.86
C VAL A 345 -3.00 -18.50 4.47
N GLN A 346 -1.75 -18.96 4.49
CA GLN A 346 -0.60 -18.21 4.98
C GLN A 346 0.14 -17.56 3.82
N ASP A 347 0.86 -16.47 4.13
CA ASP A 347 1.70 -15.80 3.14
C ASP A 347 2.84 -16.72 2.67
N GLY A 348 2.98 -16.88 1.36
CA GLY A 348 3.96 -17.77 0.75
C GLY A 348 3.54 -19.24 0.65
N ASP A 349 2.31 -19.62 1.05
CA ASP A 349 1.81 -20.96 0.78
C ASP A 349 1.81 -21.24 -0.72
N ILE A 350 2.41 -22.36 -1.13
CA ILE A 350 2.33 -22.88 -2.51
C ILE A 350 1.18 -23.86 -2.55
N ILE A 351 0.12 -23.53 -3.33
CA ILE A 351 -1.15 -24.24 -3.26
C ILE A 351 -1.52 -24.85 -4.61
N ASN A 352 -1.87 -26.13 -4.58
CA ASN A 352 -2.55 -26.81 -5.68
C ASN A 352 -3.96 -27.20 -5.25
N PHE A 353 -4.97 -26.57 -5.86
CA PHE A 353 -6.38 -26.83 -5.53
C PHE A 353 -6.89 -28.08 -6.25
N ARG A 354 -7.47 -29.00 -5.49
CA ARG A 354 -8.21 -30.16 -6.01
C ARG A 354 -9.68 -29.82 -6.03
N PHE A 355 -10.30 -29.91 -7.18
CA PHE A 355 -11.71 -29.55 -7.39
C PHE A 355 -12.38 -30.51 -8.36
N ASN A 356 -13.71 -30.53 -8.30
CA ASN A 356 -14.55 -31.26 -9.26
C ASN A 356 -15.65 -30.31 -9.73
N VAL A 357 -15.83 -30.21 -11.05
CA VAL A 357 -16.85 -29.34 -11.71
C VAL A 357 -17.92 -30.22 -12.31
#